data_813d1e3bc5f26a5b615e27aedeba8914
#
_entry.id   813d1e3bc5f26a5b615e27aedeba8914
#
_cell.length_a   1.000
_cell.length_b   1.000
_cell.length_c   1.000
_cell.angle_alpha   90.00
_cell.angle_beta   90.00
_cell.angle_gamma   90.00
#
_symmetry.space_group_name_H-M   'P 1'
#
loop_
_entity.id
_entity.type
_entity.pdbx_description
1 polymer ?
#
loop_
_entity_poly.entity_id
_entity_poly.type
_entity_poly.pdbx_seq_one_letter_code
_entity_poly.pdbx_strand_id
1 'polypeptide(L)'
;MASRGETSSFPRGLPHACAIGALPDPLTGLTGALLALKLRLRRQRLLLRALRKRRELSPVQDRTAQIAPGDVICFLCLRNEAQRLPHFLRHHRALGVRHFLVVDNASTDGSARLLADQPDVSLWHTPASYKASRFGMDWLTWLQLRHGHGHWCLTLDADELLVYSHWQTRPLPALTDWLESQGRDSFGALPLDMYPEGPVSQGQVGPQDDPIRHLAWFDAGNYQVQVQPRMRNLWVQGGARARAFFASDPRRAPTLNKTPLVRWHWRNAYVNSTHALLPARLNQIYATDGGELTSGVLLHTKFLPGITDRSAEEKARGEHFGDAAQYAAYYDRLTADPVLHTSASTRYTGWRQLEALGLMSRGGWI
;
A
#
# COMPACT_ATOMS: atom_id res chain seq x y z
N MET A 1 32.69 14.56 7.10
CA MET A 1 32.51 13.21 7.66
C MET A 1 31.06 13.05 7.95
N ALA A 2 30.35 12.37 7.07
CA ALA A 2 28.92 12.07 7.26
C ALA A 2 28.82 10.84 8.16
N SER A 3 28.14 10.96 9.30
CA SER A 3 27.86 9.86 10.21
C SER A 3 27.09 8.77 9.44
N ARG A 4 27.68 7.60 9.36
CA ARG A 4 27.01 6.38 8.89
C ARG A 4 25.82 6.15 9.82
N GLY A 5 24.60 6.29 9.30
CA GLY A 5 23.42 5.88 10.01
C GLY A 5 23.51 4.39 10.27
N GLU A 6 23.48 4.01 11.52
CA GLU A 6 23.44 2.63 11.95
C GLU A 6 22.17 1.96 11.37
N THR A 7 22.37 1.00 10.49
CA THR A 7 21.33 0.11 10.01
C THR A 7 21.08 -0.91 11.10
N SER A 8 20.05 -0.70 11.90
CA SER A 8 19.59 -1.68 12.86
C SER A 8 18.80 -2.77 12.15
N SER A 9 19.26 -4.01 12.19
CA SER A 9 18.51 -5.17 11.74
C SER A 9 17.55 -5.59 12.84
N PHE A 10 16.25 -5.61 12.53
CA PHE A 10 15.22 -5.98 13.49
C PHE A 10 14.90 -7.48 13.42
N PRO A 11 15.22 -8.28 14.44
CA PRO A 11 14.77 -9.66 14.47
C PRO A 11 13.34 -9.82 14.99
N ARG A 12 12.71 -8.77 15.53
CA ARG A 12 11.34 -8.79 16.02
C ARG A 12 10.71 -7.43 15.81
N GLY A 13 9.73 -7.39 14.91
CA GLY A 13 8.77 -6.30 14.85
C GLY A 13 9.28 -4.97 14.34
N LEU A 14 9.03 -4.72 13.11
CA LEU A 14 8.81 -3.37 12.67
C LEU A 14 7.65 -2.86 13.50
N PRO A 15 7.71 -1.86 13.99
CA PRO A 15 8.24 -0.65 14.47
C PRO A 15 8.43 -0.60 15.99
N HIS A 16 8.31 -1.72 16.70
CA HIS A 16 8.31 -1.79 18.16
C HIS A 16 9.68 -2.04 18.76
N ALA A 17 10.56 -2.68 18.04
CA ALA A 17 11.81 -3.20 18.59
C ALA A 17 12.95 -2.23 18.48
N CYS A 18 12.71 -1.02 18.04
CA CYS A 18 13.81 -0.13 17.87
C CYS A 18 13.69 1.16 18.64
N ALA A 19 14.65 1.36 19.43
CA ALA A 19 15.22 2.66 19.66
C ALA A 19 15.76 3.29 18.35
N ILE A 20 14.93 3.43 17.32
CA ILE A 20 15.09 4.50 16.37
C ILE A 20 14.82 5.71 17.24
N GLY A 21 15.84 6.42 17.65
CA GLY A 21 15.66 7.59 18.50
C GLY A 21 14.53 8.48 17.97
N ALA A 22 13.86 9.22 18.83
CA ALA A 22 12.75 10.10 18.45
C ALA A 22 13.05 10.73 17.09
N LEU A 23 12.08 10.69 16.16
CA LEU A 23 12.25 11.38 14.89
C LEU A 23 12.71 12.78 15.21
N PRO A 24 13.87 13.22 14.70
CA PRO A 24 14.36 14.54 15.01
C PRO A 24 13.25 15.54 14.72
N ASP A 25 13.02 16.43 15.68
CA ASP A 25 12.01 17.48 15.53
C ASP A 25 12.19 18.15 14.16
N PRO A 26 11.10 18.40 13.42
CA PRO A 26 11.20 19.02 12.12
C PRO A 26 12.02 20.29 12.31
N LEU A 27 13.02 20.46 11.47
CA LEU A 27 13.93 21.57 11.49
C LEU A 27 13.28 22.83 12.03
N THR A 28 13.74 23.30 13.18
CA THR A 28 13.22 24.50 13.86
C THR A 28 13.79 25.75 13.20
N GLY A 29 13.22 26.90 13.46
CA GLY A 29 13.69 28.17 12.93
C GLY A 29 13.50 28.34 11.42
N LEU A 30 14.37 29.11 10.79
CA LEU A 30 14.27 29.49 9.38
C LEU A 30 14.32 28.26 8.44
N THR A 31 15.16 27.28 8.73
CA THR A 31 15.29 26.05 7.94
C THR A 31 14.00 25.22 7.97
N GLY A 32 13.34 25.15 9.12
CA GLY A 32 12.04 24.49 9.25
C GLY A 32 10.94 25.22 8.48
N ALA A 33 10.91 26.55 8.55
CA ALA A 33 9.95 27.36 7.81
C ALA A 33 10.12 27.21 6.28
N LEU A 34 11.36 27.20 5.79
CA LEU A 34 11.68 26.99 4.37
C LEU A 34 11.27 25.57 3.91
N LEU A 35 11.52 24.55 4.73
CA LEU A 35 11.05 23.19 4.43
C LEU A 35 9.53 23.12 4.37
N ALA A 36 8.83 23.70 5.34
CA ALA A 36 7.37 23.72 5.37
C ALA A 36 6.80 24.41 4.13
N LEU A 37 7.38 25.54 3.70
CA LEU A 37 7.01 26.24 2.46
C LEU A 37 7.24 25.34 1.24
N LYS A 38 8.41 24.72 1.14
CA LYS A 38 8.75 23.80 0.03
C LYS A 38 7.78 22.63 -0.06
N LEU A 39 7.42 22.01 1.06
CA LEU A 39 6.47 20.90 1.09
C LEU A 39 5.05 21.39 0.76
N ARG A 40 4.65 22.58 1.20
CA ARG A 40 3.37 23.20 0.82
C ARG A 40 3.29 23.44 -0.69
N LEU A 41 4.32 24.01 -1.29
CA LEU A 41 4.38 24.23 -2.75
C LEU A 41 4.35 22.90 -3.52
N ARG A 42 5.11 21.90 -3.05
CA ARG A 42 5.06 20.55 -3.63
C ARG A 42 3.64 19.97 -3.59
N ARG A 43 2.96 20.07 -2.46
CA ARG A 43 1.57 19.61 -2.32
C ARG A 43 0.64 20.32 -3.29
N GLN A 44 0.71 21.64 -3.40
CA GLN A 44 -0.10 22.40 -4.35
C GLN A 44 0.12 21.94 -5.81
N ARG A 45 1.38 21.69 -6.20
CA ARG A 45 1.71 21.15 -7.52
C ARG A 45 1.06 19.79 -7.76
N LEU A 46 1.07 18.90 -6.76
CA LEU A 46 0.44 17.59 -6.83
C LEU A 46 -1.09 17.70 -7.01
N LEU A 47 -1.74 18.56 -6.25
CA LEU A 47 -3.18 18.82 -6.37
C LEU A 47 -3.56 19.42 -7.72
N LEU A 48 -2.76 20.37 -8.24
CA LEU A 48 -2.94 20.94 -9.59
C LEU A 48 -2.73 19.88 -10.69
N ARG A 49 -1.78 18.95 -10.51
CA ARG A 49 -1.60 17.82 -11.43
C ARG A 49 -2.86 16.94 -11.45
N ALA A 50 -3.35 16.54 -10.27
CA ALA A 50 -4.57 15.73 -10.17
C ALA A 50 -5.75 16.41 -10.84
N LEU A 51 -5.92 17.74 -10.64
CA LEU A 51 -6.97 18.53 -11.29
C LEU A 51 -6.85 18.53 -12.82
N ARG A 52 -5.61 18.59 -13.37
CA ARG A 52 -5.39 18.52 -14.81
C ARG A 52 -5.65 17.11 -15.36
N LYS A 53 -5.17 16.09 -14.63
CA LYS A 53 -5.26 14.68 -15.02
C LYS A 53 -6.69 14.11 -14.93
N ARG A 54 -7.63 14.81 -14.29
CA ARG A 54 -9.06 14.43 -14.29
C ARG A 54 -9.65 14.26 -15.68
N ARG A 55 -9.13 14.99 -16.66
CA ARG A 55 -9.59 14.95 -18.06
C ARG A 55 -9.26 13.64 -18.77
N GLU A 56 -8.36 12.84 -18.18
CA GLU A 56 -8.00 11.51 -18.68
C GLU A 56 -8.97 10.43 -18.21
N LEU A 57 -9.88 10.75 -17.26
CA LEU A 57 -10.85 9.83 -16.70
C LEU A 57 -12.20 9.96 -17.39
N SER A 58 -12.69 8.84 -17.91
CA SER A 58 -14.04 8.71 -18.47
C SER A 58 -14.90 7.88 -17.53
N PRO A 59 -16.02 8.39 -16.99
CA PRO A 59 -16.89 7.59 -16.14
C PRO A 59 -17.54 6.47 -16.94
N VAL A 60 -17.45 5.25 -16.43
CA VAL A 60 -18.13 4.05 -16.98
C VAL A 60 -19.41 3.80 -16.19
N GLN A 61 -19.30 3.87 -14.87
CA GLN A 61 -20.40 3.73 -13.94
C GLN A 61 -20.17 4.64 -12.74
N ASP A 62 -21.05 5.59 -12.51
CA ASP A 62 -21.01 6.51 -11.37
C ASP A 62 -22.16 6.22 -10.40
N ARG A 63 -21.82 5.71 -9.22
CA ARG A 63 -22.73 5.45 -8.09
C ARG A 63 -22.34 6.29 -6.87
N THR A 64 -21.52 7.32 -7.03
CA THR A 64 -21.01 8.13 -5.91
C THR A 64 -22.11 8.84 -5.11
N ALA A 65 -23.30 9.03 -5.68
CA ALA A 65 -24.45 9.54 -4.96
C ALA A 65 -24.94 8.62 -3.81
N GLN A 66 -24.49 7.36 -3.79
CA GLN A 66 -24.81 6.40 -2.72
C GLN A 66 -23.87 6.51 -1.52
N ILE A 67 -22.78 7.28 -1.62
CA ILE A 67 -21.83 7.46 -0.53
C ILE A 67 -22.51 8.27 0.57
N ALA A 68 -22.61 7.66 1.77
CA ALA A 68 -23.21 8.27 2.94
C ALA A 68 -22.12 8.85 3.89
N PRO A 69 -22.45 9.88 4.69
CA PRO A 69 -21.55 10.37 5.74
C PRO A 69 -21.08 9.25 6.66
N GLY A 70 -19.78 9.19 6.94
CA GLY A 70 -19.18 8.15 7.79
C GLY A 70 -18.77 6.87 7.05
N ASP A 71 -19.11 6.72 5.76
CA ASP A 71 -18.64 5.58 4.99
C ASP A 71 -17.12 5.54 4.87
N VAL A 72 -16.55 4.35 5.00
CA VAL A 72 -15.18 4.06 4.60
C VAL A 72 -15.17 3.76 3.11
N ILE A 73 -14.41 4.55 2.35
CA ILE A 73 -14.35 4.48 0.89
C ILE A 73 -13.01 3.90 0.45
N CYS A 74 -13.03 2.89 -0.42
CA CYS A 74 -11.81 2.33 -1.00
C CYS A 74 -11.51 2.95 -2.37
N PHE A 75 -10.25 3.30 -2.61
CA PHE A 75 -9.74 3.87 -3.86
C PHE A 75 -8.67 2.96 -4.43
N LEU A 76 -8.80 2.55 -5.68
CA LEU A 76 -7.80 1.73 -6.37
C LEU A 76 -7.68 2.08 -7.84
N CYS A 77 -6.46 1.91 -8.39
CA CYS A 77 -6.19 1.96 -9.81
C CYS A 77 -5.62 0.61 -10.22
N LEU A 78 -6.16 0.01 -11.27
CA LEU A 78 -5.79 -1.34 -11.66
C LEU A 78 -5.73 -1.55 -13.16
N ARG A 79 -5.12 -2.66 -13.55
CA ARG A 79 -5.15 -3.22 -14.89
C ARG A 79 -5.01 -4.74 -14.81
N ASN A 80 -5.91 -5.46 -15.50
CA ASN A 80 -5.88 -6.91 -15.64
C ASN A 80 -5.84 -7.66 -14.29
N GLU A 81 -6.82 -7.37 -13.42
CA GLU A 81 -6.91 -7.96 -12.07
C GLU A 81 -8.16 -8.82 -11.85
N ALA A 82 -8.81 -9.31 -12.92
CA ALA A 82 -10.04 -10.10 -12.84
C ALA A 82 -9.91 -11.32 -11.90
N GLN A 83 -8.73 -11.92 -11.83
CA GLN A 83 -8.46 -13.06 -10.94
C GLN A 83 -8.55 -12.70 -9.45
N ARG A 84 -8.09 -11.49 -9.04
CA ARG A 84 -8.02 -11.08 -7.63
C ARG A 84 -9.26 -10.34 -7.15
N LEU A 85 -9.91 -9.62 -8.04
CA LEU A 85 -11.00 -8.70 -7.71
C LEU A 85 -12.14 -9.32 -6.91
N PRO A 86 -12.65 -10.53 -7.21
CA PRO A 86 -13.75 -11.12 -6.44
C PRO A 86 -13.39 -11.33 -4.97
N HIS A 87 -12.19 -11.83 -4.69
CA HIS A 87 -11.73 -11.99 -3.31
C HIS A 87 -11.42 -10.66 -2.65
N PHE A 88 -10.75 -9.74 -3.35
CA PHE A 88 -10.43 -8.39 -2.88
C PHE A 88 -11.70 -7.64 -2.43
N LEU A 89 -12.73 -7.60 -3.27
CA LEU A 89 -13.98 -6.93 -2.96
C LEU A 89 -14.67 -7.57 -1.75
N ARG A 90 -14.77 -8.92 -1.73
CA ARG A 90 -15.38 -9.67 -0.62
C ARG A 90 -14.65 -9.40 0.70
N HIS A 91 -13.31 -9.43 0.71
CA HIS A 91 -12.48 -9.18 1.89
C HIS A 91 -12.74 -7.78 2.45
N HIS A 92 -12.64 -6.75 1.62
CA HIS A 92 -12.76 -5.37 2.08
C HIS A 92 -14.21 -4.98 2.42
N ARG A 93 -15.22 -5.60 1.77
CA ARG A 93 -16.63 -5.49 2.22
C ARG A 93 -16.83 -6.06 3.62
N ALA A 94 -16.23 -7.20 3.89
CA ALA A 94 -16.28 -7.81 5.23
C ALA A 94 -15.59 -6.94 6.29
N LEU A 95 -14.57 -6.15 5.91
CA LEU A 95 -13.95 -5.15 6.77
C LEU A 95 -14.84 -3.91 6.99
N GLY A 96 -15.91 -3.72 6.23
CA GLY A 96 -16.81 -2.57 6.36
C GLY A 96 -16.57 -1.44 5.35
N VAL A 97 -15.81 -1.69 4.28
CA VAL A 97 -15.77 -0.77 3.12
C VAL A 97 -17.16 -0.74 2.49
N ARG A 98 -17.71 0.46 2.31
CA ARG A 98 -19.06 0.68 1.80
C ARG A 98 -19.11 1.05 0.33
N HIS A 99 -18.05 1.65 -0.20
CA HIS A 99 -17.99 2.05 -1.60
C HIS A 99 -16.57 1.95 -2.14
N PHE A 100 -16.46 1.55 -3.40
CA PHE A 100 -15.19 1.43 -4.11
C PHE A 100 -15.16 2.40 -5.29
N LEU A 101 -14.16 3.28 -5.34
CA LEU A 101 -13.89 4.15 -6.48
C LEU A 101 -12.69 3.60 -7.24
N VAL A 102 -12.94 3.10 -8.45
CA VAL A 102 -11.95 2.35 -9.21
C VAL A 102 -11.60 3.06 -10.50
N VAL A 103 -10.30 3.15 -10.78
CA VAL A 103 -9.78 3.56 -12.09
C VAL A 103 -9.25 2.32 -12.82
N ASP A 104 -9.93 1.94 -13.87
CA ASP A 104 -9.48 0.90 -14.80
C ASP A 104 -8.54 1.49 -15.85
N ASN A 105 -7.29 1.07 -15.84
CA ASN A 105 -6.29 1.52 -16.82
C ASN A 105 -6.24 0.59 -18.04
N ALA A 106 -7.33 0.57 -18.80
CA ALA A 106 -7.48 -0.18 -20.04
C ALA A 106 -7.25 -1.70 -19.88
N SER A 107 -7.95 -2.33 -18.93
CA SER A 107 -7.95 -3.79 -18.75
C SER A 107 -8.55 -4.50 -19.96
N THR A 108 -8.02 -5.71 -20.23
CA THR A 108 -8.42 -6.59 -21.35
C THR A 108 -8.90 -7.97 -20.88
N ASP A 109 -8.85 -8.25 -19.57
CA ASP A 109 -9.13 -9.56 -18.96
C ASP A 109 -10.55 -9.71 -18.35
N GLY A 110 -11.42 -8.74 -18.58
CA GLY A 110 -12.78 -8.72 -17.98
C GLY A 110 -12.89 -7.99 -16.65
N SER A 111 -11.81 -7.42 -16.10
CA SER A 111 -11.82 -6.64 -14.86
C SER A 111 -12.86 -5.52 -14.88
N ALA A 112 -12.90 -4.74 -15.97
CA ALA A 112 -13.83 -3.61 -16.10
C ALA A 112 -15.30 -4.06 -16.04
N ARG A 113 -15.65 -5.18 -16.71
CA ARG A 113 -17.00 -5.74 -16.70
C ARG A 113 -17.40 -6.21 -15.30
N LEU A 114 -16.50 -6.99 -14.66
CA LEU A 114 -16.71 -7.46 -13.29
C LEU A 114 -17.00 -6.31 -12.33
N LEU A 115 -16.26 -5.21 -12.44
CA LEU A 115 -16.43 -4.03 -11.59
C LEU A 115 -17.71 -3.26 -11.89
N ALA A 116 -18.07 -3.11 -13.17
CA ALA A 116 -19.28 -2.39 -13.58
C ALA A 116 -20.57 -3.06 -13.04
N ASP A 117 -20.54 -4.40 -12.90
CA ASP A 117 -21.65 -5.20 -12.39
C ASP A 117 -21.83 -5.10 -10.86
N GLN A 118 -20.86 -4.50 -10.12
CA GLN A 118 -20.96 -4.39 -8.66
C GLN A 118 -21.82 -3.18 -8.23
N PRO A 119 -22.75 -3.34 -7.29
CA PRO A 119 -23.68 -2.26 -6.87
C PRO A 119 -23.00 -1.14 -6.07
N ASP A 120 -21.86 -1.41 -5.44
CA ASP A 120 -21.11 -0.54 -4.56
C ASP A 120 -19.80 -0.03 -5.18
N VAL A 121 -19.64 -0.17 -6.51
CA VAL A 121 -18.48 0.28 -7.26
C VAL A 121 -18.84 1.45 -8.18
N SER A 122 -18.07 2.52 -8.11
CA SER A 122 -18.00 3.54 -9.16
C SER A 122 -16.74 3.34 -9.98
N LEU A 123 -16.87 3.30 -11.29
CA LEU A 123 -15.81 2.92 -12.22
C LEU A 123 -15.51 4.03 -13.22
N TRP A 124 -14.25 4.36 -13.36
CA TRP A 124 -13.70 5.22 -14.42
C TRP A 124 -12.72 4.42 -15.26
N HIS A 125 -12.72 4.71 -16.55
CA HIS A 125 -11.77 4.15 -17.51
C HIS A 125 -10.76 5.19 -17.96
N THR A 126 -9.52 4.76 -18.22
CA THR A 126 -8.48 5.59 -18.82
C THR A 126 -7.49 4.77 -19.64
N PRO A 127 -7.23 5.13 -20.92
CA PRO A 127 -6.14 4.56 -21.71
C PRO A 127 -4.82 5.32 -21.52
N ALA A 128 -4.79 6.37 -20.69
CA ALA A 128 -3.61 7.21 -20.52
C ALA A 128 -2.47 6.45 -19.78
N SER A 129 -1.23 6.96 -19.94
CA SER A 129 -0.05 6.33 -19.35
C SER A 129 -0.11 6.31 -17.82
N TYR A 130 -0.01 5.10 -17.25
CA TYR A 130 0.07 4.84 -15.84
C TYR A 130 1.28 5.53 -15.18
N LYS A 131 2.45 5.44 -15.83
CA LYS A 131 3.69 6.11 -15.39
C LYS A 131 3.55 7.63 -15.39
N ALA A 132 2.97 8.21 -16.45
CA ALA A 132 2.76 9.66 -16.57
C ALA A 132 1.74 10.21 -15.57
N SER A 133 0.86 9.37 -15.01
CA SER A 133 -0.09 9.71 -13.94
C SER A 133 0.50 9.48 -12.53
N ARG A 134 1.81 9.30 -12.42
CA ARG A 134 2.47 8.91 -11.17
C ARG A 134 1.94 7.59 -10.62
N PHE A 135 1.86 6.59 -11.50
CA PHE A 135 1.35 5.28 -11.14
C PHE A 135 -0.10 5.33 -10.61
N GLY A 136 -0.97 6.00 -11.37
CA GLY A 136 -2.38 6.16 -11.01
C GLY A 136 -2.70 7.20 -9.93
N MET A 137 -1.68 7.69 -9.20
CA MET A 137 -1.91 8.54 -8.03
C MET A 137 -2.52 9.92 -8.37
N ASP A 138 -2.29 10.45 -9.57
CA ASP A 138 -2.92 11.71 -9.96
C ASP A 138 -4.43 11.52 -10.16
N TRP A 139 -4.86 10.38 -10.70
CA TRP A 139 -6.27 10.02 -10.88
C TRP A 139 -6.95 9.75 -9.54
N LEU A 140 -6.31 8.92 -8.69
CA LEU A 140 -6.84 8.62 -7.36
C LEU A 140 -6.93 9.88 -6.50
N THR A 141 -5.91 10.76 -6.53
CA THR A 141 -5.95 12.04 -5.82
C THR A 141 -7.11 12.92 -6.29
N TRP A 142 -7.43 12.90 -7.59
CA TRP A 142 -8.60 13.63 -8.10
C TRP A 142 -9.91 13.07 -7.53
N LEU A 143 -10.09 11.74 -7.55
CA LEU A 143 -11.29 11.12 -6.98
C LEU A 143 -11.41 11.37 -5.46
N GLN A 144 -10.30 11.33 -4.75
CA GLN A 144 -10.23 11.65 -3.32
C GLN A 144 -10.52 13.14 -3.02
N LEU A 145 -10.10 14.06 -3.89
CA LEU A 145 -10.48 15.48 -3.80
C LEU A 145 -11.98 15.68 -3.96
N ARG A 146 -12.59 14.91 -4.85
CA ARG A 146 -14.00 15.05 -5.21
C ARG A 146 -14.93 14.36 -4.22
N HIS A 147 -14.56 13.17 -3.72
CA HIS A 147 -15.44 12.28 -2.97
C HIS A 147 -14.90 11.87 -1.60
N GLY A 148 -13.61 12.12 -1.30
CA GLY A 148 -12.97 11.61 -0.09
C GLY A 148 -13.03 12.57 1.11
N HIS A 149 -13.29 13.86 0.91
CA HIS A 149 -13.23 14.84 2.00
C HIS A 149 -14.20 14.52 3.13
N GLY A 150 -13.67 14.41 4.35
CA GLY A 150 -14.45 14.06 5.54
C GLY A 150 -14.62 12.55 5.78
N HIS A 151 -14.27 11.71 4.80
CA HIS A 151 -14.33 10.26 4.90
C HIS A 151 -12.98 9.65 5.28
N TRP A 152 -13.01 8.46 5.82
CA TRP A 152 -11.85 7.59 5.86
C TRP A 152 -11.68 6.92 4.51
N CYS A 153 -10.55 7.21 3.86
CA CYS A 153 -10.21 6.70 2.53
C CYS A 153 -9.16 5.61 2.65
N LEU A 154 -9.50 4.43 2.17
CA LEU A 154 -8.60 3.27 2.06
C LEU A 154 -8.05 3.23 0.63
N THR A 155 -6.75 3.39 0.44
CA THR A 155 -6.10 3.39 -0.88
C THR A 155 -5.20 2.17 -0.99
N LEU A 156 -5.52 1.25 -1.89
CA LEU A 156 -4.86 -0.04 -2.04
C LEU A 156 -4.54 -0.37 -3.49
N ASP A 157 -3.57 -1.25 -3.67
CA ASP A 157 -3.39 -2.00 -4.90
C ASP A 157 -4.30 -3.25 -4.88
N ALA A 158 -4.72 -3.76 -6.03
CA ALA A 158 -5.69 -4.87 -6.11
C ALA A 158 -5.13 -6.21 -5.59
N ASP A 159 -3.83 -6.30 -5.38
CA ASP A 159 -3.12 -7.45 -4.81
C ASP A 159 -2.82 -7.32 -3.31
N GLU A 160 -3.43 -6.35 -2.62
CA GLU A 160 -3.23 -6.07 -1.20
C GLU A 160 -4.50 -6.35 -0.38
N LEU A 161 -4.39 -7.18 0.65
CA LEU A 161 -5.47 -7.48 1.58
C LEU A 161 -5.12 -6.90 2.95
N LEU A 162 -5.90 -5.93 3.42
CA LEU A 162 -5.66 -5.27 4.71
C LEU A 162 -6.01 -6.21 5.87
N VAL A 163 -5.07 -6.35 6.80
CA VAL A 163 -5.21 -7.09 8.06
C VAL A 163 -4.76 -6.19 9.21
N TYR A 164 -5.52 -6.19 10.29
CA TYR A 164 -5.22 -5.49 11.53
C TYR A 164 -5.71 -6.30 12.73
N SER A 165 -5.37 -5.91 13.95
CA SER A 165 -5.79 -6.65 15.14
C SER A 165 -7.32 -6.71 15.22
N HIS A 166 -7.86 -7.89 15.47
CA HIS A 166 -9.31 -8.15 15.58
C HIS A 166 -10.14 -7.90 14.30
N TRP A 167 -9.55 -7.81 13.11
CA TRP A 167 -10.25 -7.46 11.87
C TRP A 167 -11.47 -8.35 11.54
N GLN A 168 -11.44 -9.62 11.98
CA GLN A 168 -12.55 -10.56 11.74
C GLN A 168 -13.80 -10.27 12.58
N THR A 169 -13.63 -9.55 13.70
CA THR A 169 -14.71 -9.27 14.66
C THR A 169 -14.97 -7.77 14.86
N ARG A 170 -14.04 -6.93 14.40
CA ARG A 170 -14.13 -5.47 14.52
C ARG A 170 -13.87 -4.82 13.17
N PRO A 171 -14.90 -4.25 12.55
CA PRO A 171 -14.80 -3.65 11.21
C PRO A 171 -14.03 -2.32 11.22
N LEU A 172 -13.65 -1.84 10.04
CA LEU A 172 -12.95 -0.57 9.86
C LEU A 172 -13.62 0.63 10.54
N PRO A 173 -14.95 0.79 10.53
CA PRO A 173 -15.56 1.90 11.30
C PRO A 173 -15.15 1.89 12.78
N ALA A 174 -15.09 0.74 13.44
CA ALA A 174 -14.65 0.65 14.84
C ALA A 174 -13.16 1.04 14.99
N LEU A 175 -12.32 0.65 14.03
CA LEU A 175 -10.90 1.05 14.00
C LEU A 175 -10.77 2.56 13.78
N THR A 176 -11.54 3.13 12.86
CA THR A 176 -11.48 4.57 12.56
C THR A 176 -11.99 5.42 13.72
N ASP A 177 -13.03 5.00 14.42
CA ASP A 177 -13.51 5.65 15.64
C ASP A 177 -12.43 5.65 16.73
N TRP A 178 -11.74 4.52 16.91
CA TRP A 178 -10.60 4.44 17.81
C TRP A 178 -9.48 5.41 17.41
N LEU A 179 -9.08 5.42 16.15
CA LEU A 179 -8.03 6.32 15.65
C LEU A 179 -8.41 7.79 15.89
N GLU A 180 -9.67 8.17 15.65
CA GLU A 180 -10.17 9.51 15.92
C GLU A 180 -10.13 9.87 17.42
N SER A 181 -10.49 8.93 18.29
CA SER A 181 -10.39 9.13 19.76
C SER A 181 -8.95 9.37 20.22
N GLN A 182 -7.96 8.83 19.48
CA GLN A 182 -6.53 9.05 19.71
C GLN A 182 -5.97 10.27 18.95
N GLY A 183 -6.82 11.09 18.31
CA GLY A 183 -6.40 12.24 17.52
C GLY A 183 -5.58 11.87 16.25
N ARG A 184 -5.80 10.67 15.70
CA ARG A 184 -5.07 10.14 14.55
C ARG A 184 -5.90 10.26 13.28
N ASP A 185 -5.30 10.83 12.22
CA ASP A 185 -5.91 10.96 10.90
C ASP A 185 -5.36 9.94 9.89
N SER A 186 -4.45 9.05 10.30
CA SER A 186 -3.80 8.11 9.40
C SER A 186 -3.43 6.82 10.12
N PHE A 187 -3.44 5.73 9.35
CA PHE A 187 -3.11 4.38 9.81
C PHE A 187 -2.10 3.75 8.86
N GLY A 188 -1.05 3.18 9.42
CA GLY A 188 0.02 2.54 8.68
C GLY A 188 -0.17 1.04 8.53
N ALA A 189 0.32 0.51 7.42
CA ALA A 189 0.38 -0.93 7.20
C ALA A 189 1.67 -1.33 6.47
N LEU A 190 2.21 -2.49 6.84
CA LEU A 190 3.37 -3.09 6.22
C LEU A 190 2.93 -4.03 5.09
N PRO A 191 3.26 -3.78 3.81
CA PRO A 191 3.14 -4.79 2.77
C PRO A 191 4.00 -6.01 3.08
N LEU A 192 3.36 -7.16 3.24
CA LEU A 192 3.99 -8.43 3.54
C LEU A 192 3.85 -9.34 2.33
N ASP A 193 4.94 -9.57 1.62
CA ASP A 193 4.94 -10.41 0.42
C ASP A 193 4.59 -11.85 0.77
N MET A 194 3.44 -12.32 0.28
CA MET A 194 2.97 -13.68 0.43
C MET A 194 3.37 -14.52 -0.78
N TYR A 195 3.86 -15.75 -0.56
CA TYR A 195 4.33 -16.61 -1.63
C TYR A 195 4.00 -18.09 -1.37
N PRO A 196 4.00 -18.94 -2.44
CA PRO A 196 3.77 -20.38 -2.32
C PRO A 196 5.01 -21.09 -1.78
N GLU A 197 4.86 -22.37 -1.44
CA GLU A 197 5.97 -23.25 -1.02
C GLU A 197 6.85 -23.65 -2.23
N GLY A 198 6.23 -23.87 -3.37
CA GLY A 198 6.90 -24.23 -4.63
C GLY A 198 7.23 -23.04 -5.52
N PRO A 199 7.48 -23.29 -6.82
CA PRO A 199 7.64 -22.25 -7.82
C PRO A 199 6.45 -21.29 -7.87
N VAL A 200 6.69 -20.01 -8.18
CA VAL A 200 5.63 -18.98 -8.17
C VAL A 200 4.56 -19.20 -9.24
N SER A 201 4.84 -19.97 -10.30
CA SER A 201 3.86 -20.35 -11.32
C SER A 201 3.00 -21.55 -10.91
N GLN A 202 3.41 -22.30 -9.88
CA GLN A 202 2.78 -23.57 -9.52
C GLN A 202 1.35 -23.39 -9.00
N GLY A 203 0.48 -24.30 -9.40
CA GLY A 203 -0.90 -24.38 -8.91
C GLY A 203 -1.89 -23.55 -9.71
N GLN A 204 -3.12 -23.58 -9.24
CA GLN A 204 -4.24 -22.79 -9.78
C GLN A 204 -4.99 -22.15 -8.63
N VAL A 205 -5.33 -20.88 -8.80
CA VAL A 205 -6.15 -20.13 -7.84
C VAL A 205 -7.30 -19.52 -8.63
N GLY A 206 -8.50 -19.98 -8.34
CA GLY A 206 -9.72 -19.46 -8.97
C GLY A 206 -10.06 -18.06 -8.46
N PRO A 207 -10.87 -17.29 -9.21
CA PRO A 207 -11.24 -15.93 -8.80
C PRO A 207 -12.01 -15.86 -7.45
N GLN A 208 -12.67 -16.95 -7.05
CA GLN A 208 -13.41 -17.02 -5.78
C GLN A 208 -12.59 -17.60 -4.63
N ASP A 209 -11.41 -18.14 -4.91
CA ASP A 209 -10.56 -18.73 -3.88
C ASP A 209 -9.93 -17.66 -2.99
N ASP A 210 -9.60 -18.06 -1.77
CA ASP A 210 -8.77 -17.25 -0.89
C ASP A 210 -7.29 -17.40 -1.33
N PRO A 211 -6.67 -16.35 -1.87
CA PRO A 211 -5.30 -16.43 -2.37
C PRO A 211 -4.28 -16.78 -1.26
N ILE A 212 -4.60 -16.50 0.00
CA ILE A 212 -3.70 -16.77 1.15
C ILE A 212 -3.58 -18.27 1.45
N ARG A 213 -4.56 -19.07 1.05
CA ARG A 213 -4.45 -20.53 1.17
C ARG A 213 -3.35 -21.10 0.27
N HIS A 214 -3.13 -20.47 -0.88
CA HIS A 214 -2.06 -20.83 -1.81
C HIS A 214 -0.76 -20.12 -1.46
N LEU A 215 -0.83 -18.82 -1.19
CA LEU A 215 0.31 -17.98 -0.81
C LEU A 215 0.45 -17.98 0.73
N ALA A 216 0.75 -19.14 1.30
CA ALA A 216 0.67 -19.32 2.75
C ALA A 216 1.96 -18.90 3.50
N TRP A 217 3.02 -18.50 2.80
CA TRP A 217 4.33 -18.26 3.37
C TRP A 217 4.78 -16.81 3.22
N PHE A 218 5.58 -16.34 4.17
CA PHE A 218 6.17 -15.00 4.16
C PHE A 218 7.52 -14.98 4.91
N ASP A 219 8.28 -13.89 4.74
CA ASP A 219 9.50 -13.65 5.54
C ASP A 219 9.14 -12.86 6.80
N ALA A 220 9.36 -13.43 7.99
CA ALA A 220 9.07 -12.79 9.27
C ALA A 220 10.18 -11.81 9.73
N GLY A 221 11.32 -11.81 9.08
CA GLY A 221 12.49 -10.98 9.40
C GLY A 221 13.07 -10.31 8.18
N ASN A 222 14.35 -9.89 8.28
CA ASN A 222 15.08 -9.28 7.17
C ASN A 222 14.57 -7.86 6.79
N TYR A 223 14.01 -7.11 7.73
CA TYR A 223 13.56 -5.76 7.50
C TYR A 223 14.58 -4.73 8.01
N GLN A 224 14.80 -3.69 7.22
CA GLN A 224 15.65 -2.55 7.54
C GLN A 224 14.82 -1.26 7.54
N VAL A 225 15.09 -0.38 8.47
CA VAL A 225 14.36 0.87 8.64
C VAL A 225 15.32 2.04 8.60
N GLN A 226 14.97 3.07 7.83
CA GLN A 226 15.70 4.34 7.77
C GLN A 226 14.74 5.48 8.08
N VAL A 227 15.17 6.41 8.92
CA VAL A 227 14.39 7.61 9.24
C VAL A 227 14.49 8.61 8.09
N GLN A 228 13.34 9.14 7.67
CA GLN A 228 13.24 10.23 6.70
C GLN A 228 12.70 11.51 7.37
N PRO A 229 13.54 12.31 8.03
CA PRO A 229 13.09 13.42 8.88
C PRO A 229 12.26 14.47 8.13
N ARG A 230 12.62 14.77 6.87
CA ARG A 230 11.92 15.78 6.05
C ARG A 230 10.46 15.44 5.78
N MET A 231 10.15 14.15 5.69
CA MET A 231 8.79 13.65 5.45
C MET A 231 8.14 13.12 6.72
N ARG A 232 8.85 13.14 7.87
CA ARG A 232 8.39 12.57 9.15
C ARG A 232 7.97 11.11 8.98
N ASN A 233 8.74 10.34 8.21
CA ASN A 233 8.41 9.00 7.78
C ASN A 233 9.54 8.02 8.11
N LEU A 234 9.20 6.75 8.17
CA LEU A 234 10.16 5.65 8.13
C LEU A 234 10.20 5.07 6.72
N TRP A 235 11.38 4.74 6.24
CA TRP A 235 11.60 4.03 5.00
C TRP A 235 11.95 2.60 5.35
N VAL A 236 11.06 1.67 5.00
CA VAL A 236 11.17 0.26 5.36
C VAL A 236 11.43 -0.56 4.12
N GLN A 237 12.47 -1.40 4.15
CA GLN A 237 12.82 -2.33 3.06
C GLN A 237 13.14 -3.70 3.66
N GLY A 238 12.95 -4.78 2.89
CA GLY A 238 13.22 -6.14 3.35
C GLY A 238 12.27 -7.17 2.77
N GLY A 239 12.06 -8.24 3.53
CA GLY A 239 11.17 -9.34 3.15
C GLY A 239 11.66 -10.16 1.95
N ALA A 240 10.75 -10.95 1.39
CA ALA A 240 11.07 -11.92 0.34
C ALA A 240 11.65 -11.28 -0.93
N ARG A 241 11.11 -10.13 -1.36
CA ARG A 241 11.62 -9.44 -2.56
C ARG A 241 13.06 -8.96 -2.37
N ALA A 242 13.38 -8.36 -1.23
CA ALA A 242 14.75 -7.90 -0.96
C ALA A 242 15.72 -9.08 -0.94
N ARG A 243 15.36 -10.17 -0.28
CA ARG A 243 16.17 -11.39 -0.20
C ARG A 243 16.38 -12.05 -1.56
N ALA A 244 15.29 -12.28 -2.30
CA ALA A 244 15.36 -13.07 -3.54
C ALA A 244 15.85 -12.27 -4.75
N PHE A 245 15.54 -10.98 -4.83
CA PHE A 245 15.76 -10.23 -6.07
C PHE A 245 16.75 -9.07 -5.93
N PHE A 246 16.98 -8.56 -4.70
CA PHE A 246 17.82 -7.40 -4.45
C PHE A 246 18.94 -7.68 -3.43
N ALA A 247 19.33 -8.95 -3.24
CA ALA A 247 20.36 -9.34 -2.27
C ALA A 247 21.71 -8.65 -2.50
N SER A 248 22.08 -8.36 -3.76
CA SER A 248 23.33 -7.66 -4.11
C SER A 248 23.28 -6.16 -3.82
N ASP A 249 22.09 -5.55 -3.77
CA ASP A 249 21.89 -4.14 -3.40
C ASP A 249 20.50 -3.96 -2.74
N PRO A 250 20.38 -4.25 -1.44
CA PRO A 250 19.11 -4.18 -0.71
C PRO A 250 18.48 -2.79 -0.71
N ARG A 251 19.27 -1.72 -0.94
CA ARG A 251 18.75 -0.34 -1.01
C ARG A 251 17.84 -0.10 -2.21
N ARG A 252 17.90 -0.98 -3.22
CA ARG A 252 17.04 -0.94 -4.40
C ARG A 252 15.75 -1.72 -4.23
N ALA A 253 15.61 -2.47 -3.15
CA ALA A 253 14.37 -3.18 -2.86
C ALA A 253 13.20 -2.19 -2.72
N PRO A 254 11.99 -2.59 -3.12
CA PRO A 254 10.80 -1.76 -2.93
C PRO A 254 10.60 -1.38 -1.46
N THR A 255 10.11 -0.16 -1.23
CA THR A 255 9.73 0.25 0.13
C THR A 255 8.44 -0.43 0.58
N LEU A 256 8.38 -0.76 1.86
CA LEU A 256 7.29 -1.54 2.46
C LEU A 256 6.46 -0.74 3.49
N ASN A 257 6.76 0.53 3.74
CA ASN A 257 5.90 1.35 4.57
C ASN A 257 4.77 1.95 3.73
N LYS A 258 3.52 1.69 4.08
CA LYS A 258 2.35 2.30 3.44
C LYS A 258 1.47 2.99 4.46
N THR A 259 0.78 4.04 4.03
CA THR A 259 -0.27 4.74 4.77
C THR A 259 -1.57 4.59 3.97
N PRO A 260 -2.18 3.39 3.99
CA PRO A 260 -3.32 3.09 3.13
C PRO A 260 -4.62 3.74 3.61
N LEU A 261 -4.82 3.91 4.93
CA LEU A 261 -6.08 4.40 5.49
C LEU A 261 -5.86 5.79 6.09
N VAL A 262 -6.58 6.78 5.57
CA VAL A 262 -6.41 8.20 5.91
C VAL A 262 -7.78 8.88 6.01
N ARG A 263 -8.03 9.63 7.09
CA ARG A 263 -9.15 10.58 7.15
C ARG A 263 -8.86 11.72 6.17
N TRP A 264 -9.56 11.71 5.04
CA TRP A 264 -9.17 12.52 3.92
C TRP A 264 -9.61 13.96 4.08
N HIS A 265 -8.67 14.85 3.87
CA HIS A 265 -8.94 16.28 3.76
C HIS A 265 -8.59 16.74 2.33
N TRP A 266 -9.34 17.65 1.74
CA TRP A 266 -9.13 18.15 0.38
C TRP A 266 -7.72 18.71 0.10
N ARG A 267 -6.96 19.00 1.16
CA ARG A 267 -5.55 19.41 1.06
C ARG A 267 -4.57 18.25 1.09
N ASN A 268 -4.99 17.02 1.29
CA ASN A 268 -4.09 15.89 1.34
C ASN A 268 -3.67 15.47 -0.08
N ALA A 269 -2.44 14.98 -0.22
CA ALA A 269 -1.95 14.45 -1.49
C ALA A 269 -0.87 13.39 -1.24
N TYR A 270 -0.96 12.27 -1.92
CA TYR A 270 0.11 11.29 -1.95
C TYR A 270 1.29 11.80 -2.78
N VAL A 271 2.51 11.55 -2.27
CA VAL A 271 3.77 12.00 -2.89
C VAL A 271 4.43 10.88 -3.66
N ASN A 272 4.47 9.67 -3.09
CA ASN A 272 5.10 8.49 -3.67
C ASN A 272 4.18 7.29 -3.42
N SER A 273 3.23 7.06 -4.32
CA SER A 273 2.15 6.11 -4.08
C SER A 273 1.59 6.28 -2.66
N THR A 274 1.18 5.24 -1.98
CA THR A 274 0.72 5.27 -0.59
C THR A 274 1.87 5.28 0.44
N HIS A 275 3.13 5.39 0.00
CA HIS A 275 4.32 5.37 0.87
C HIS A 275 4.60 6.71 1.56
N ALA A 276 4.10 7.81 1.06
CA ALA A 276 4.26 9.12 1.68
C ALA A 276 3.15 10.09 1.28
N LEU A 277 2.69 10.89 2.24
CA LEU A 277 1.67 11.93 2.07
C LEU A 277 2.18 13.33 2.41
N LEU A 278 1.42 14.31 1.97
CA LEU A 278 1.46 15.67 2.46
C LEU A 278 0.06 16.11 2.93
N PRO A 279 -0.05 16.74 4.09
CA PRO A 279 1.01 17.23 4.98
C PRO A 279 1.79 16.08 5.64
N ALA A 280 3.09 16.30 5.90
CA ALA A 280 4.02 15.26 6.37
C ALA A 280 3.65 14.62 7.71
N ARG A 281 2.83 15.29 8.56
CA ARG A 281 2.33 14.73 9.82
C ARG A 281 1.56 13.42 9.65
N LEU A 282 0.95 13.20 8.48
CA LEU A 282 0.19 11.99 8.17
C LEU A 282 1.08 10.73 7.97
N ASN A 283 2.38 10.91 7.83
CA ASN A 283 3.33 9.80 7.68
C ASN A 283 3.84 9.25 9.02
N GLN A 284 3.44 9.85 10.15
CA GLN A 284 3.82 9.37 11.49
C GLN A 284 2.91 8.20 11.89
N ILE A 285 3.07 7.09 11.20
CA ILE A 285 2.24 5.88 11.31
C ILE A 285 2.85 4.81 12.22
N TYR A 286 4.09 5.00 12.65
CA TYR A 286 4.80 4.13 13.56
C TYR A 286 5.38 4.94 14.73
N ALA A 287 5.43 4.33 15.91
CA ALA A 287 6.10 4.92 17.05
C ALA A 287 7.62 4.88 16.84
N THR A 288 8.28 5.98 17.20
CA THR A 288 9.75 6.12 17.07
C THR A 288 10.43 6.38 18.40
N ASP A 289 9.65 6.50 19.45
CA ASP A 289 10.04 6.83 20.83
C ASP A 289 9.94 5.64 21.80
N GLY A 290 9.74 4.44 21.26
CA GLY A 290 9.55 3.23 22.05
C GLY A 290 8.10 2.95 22.47
N GLY A 291 7.16 3.84 22.10
CA GLY A 291 5.73 3.60 22.24
C GLY A 291 5.17 2.68 21.15
N GLU A 292 3.89 2.40 21.23
CA GLU A 292 3.17 1.60 20.25
C GLU A 292 2.07 2.41 19.58
N LEU A 293 2.03 2.41 18.25
CA LEU A 293 0.92 2.94 17.47
C LEU A 293 0.19 1.80 16.78
N THR A 294 -1.14 1.88 16.77
CA THR A 294 -1.96 0.91 16.04
C THR A 294 -1.56 0.89 14.56
N SER A 295 -1.18 -0.29 14.07
CA SER A 295 -0.76 -0.51 12.70
C SER A 295 -1.24 -1.87 12.19
N GLY A 296 -1.26 -2.03 10.88
CA GLY A 296 -1.68 -3.26 10.20
C GLY A 296 -0.62 -3.82 9.25
N VAL A 297 -1.03 -4.83 8.53
CA VAL A 297 -0.29 -5.48 7.46
C VAL A 297 -1.16 -5.49 6.21
N LEU A 298 -0.56 -5.33 5.05
CA LEU A 298 -1.16 -5.64 3.75
C LEU A 298 -0.60 -6.98 3.31
N LEU A 299 -1.41 -8.05 3.34
CA LEU A 299 -1.01 -9.32 2.75
C LEU A 299 -0.94 -9.12 1.24
N HIS A 300 0.30 -9.09 0.71
CA HIS A 300 0.56 -8.73 -0.67
C HIS A 300 0.61 -9.98 -1.53
N THR A 301 -0.45 -10.23 -2.29
CA THR A 301 -0.68 -11.44 -3.07
C THR A 301 -0.07 -11.39 -4.47
N LYS A 302 1.07 -10.73 -4.61
CA LYS A 302 1.74 -10.52 -5.89
C LYS A 302 2.10 -11.83 -6.61
N PHE A 303 2.53 -12.84 -5.87
CA PHE A 303 3.09 -14.09 -6.40
C PHE A 303 2.03 -15.17 -6.67
N LEU A 304 0.84 -14.78 -7.10
CA LEU A 304 -0.16 -15.72 -7.62
C LEU A 304 0.29 -16.36 -8.95
N PRO A 305 -0.14 -17.60 -9.25
CA PRO A 305 0.04 -18.20 -10.58
C PRO A 305 -0.35 -17.22 -11.68
N GLY A 306 0.46 -17.16 -12.77
CA GLY A 306 0.34 -16.13 -13.82
C GLY A 306 1.22 -14.89 -13.60
N ILE A 307 1.95 -14.78 -12.48
CA ILE A 307 2.90 -13.69 -12.26
C ILE A 307 4.02 -13.65 -13.31
N THR A 308 4.44 -14.81 -13.83
CA THR A 308 5.45 -14.93 -14.89
C THR A 308 5.00 -14.22 -16.16
N ASP A 309 3.78 -14.51 -16.63
CA ASP A 309 3.20 -13.93 -17.84
C ASP A 309 2.96 -12.43 -17.68
N ARG A 310 2.41 -12.02 -16.53
CA ARG A 310 2.23 -10.61 -16.18
C ARG A 310 3.56 -9.86 -16.12
N SER A 311 4.61 -10.50 -15.60
CA SER A 311 5.94 -9.90 -15.54
C SER A 311 6.52 -9.67 -16.92
N ALA A 312 6.28 -10.58 -17.87
CA ALA A 312 6.66 -10.42 -19.27
C ALA A 312 5.88 -9.25 -19.94
N GLU A 313 4.55 -9.16 -19.70
CA GLU A 313 3.72 -8.05 -20.20
C GLU A 313 4.18 -6.70 -19.62
N GLU A 314 4.38 -6.60 -18.30
CA GLU A 314 4.80 -5.36 -17.65
C GLU A 314 6.21 -4.92 -18.07
N LYS A 315 7.13 -5.88 -18.30
CA LYS A 315 8.45 -5.60 -18.88
C LYS A 315 8.34 -5.00 -20.27
N ALA A 316 7.48 -5.57 -21.12
CA ALA A 316 7.25 -5.07 -22.48
C ALA A 316 6.61 -3.67 -22.51
N ARG A 317 5.69 -3.37 -21.57
CA ARG A 317 5.03 -2.07 -21.44
C ARG A 317 5.92 -0.96 -20.90
N GLY A 318 6.83 -1.26 -19.97
CA GLY A 318 7.71 -0.30 -19.31
C GLY A 318 7.00 0.77 -18.46
N GLU A 319 5.73 0.56 -18.07
CA GLU A 319 4.89 1.55 -17.38
C GLU A 319 4.93 1.42 -15.83
N HIS A 320 5.39 0.30 -15.29
CA HIS A 320 5.23 -0.03 -13.87
C HIS A 320 6.29 0.61 -12.94
N PHE A 321 7.48 0.94 -13.44
CA PHE A 321 8.56 1.50 -12.64
C PHE A 321 9.21 2.75 -13.24
N GLY A 322 9.74 3.60 -12.36
CA GLY A 322 10.44 4.82 -12.77
C GLY A 322 11.74 4.56 -13.54
N ASP A 323 12.49 3.50 -13.17
CA ASP A 323 13.74 3.07 -13.80
C ASP A 323 13.56 1.67 -14.42
N ALA A 324 13.33 1.64 -15.73
CA ALA A 324 13.08 0.42 -16.47
C ALA A 324 14.29 -0.54 -16.50
N ALA A 325 15.52 -0.01 -16.53
CA ALA A 325 16.73 -0.84 -16.58
C ALA A 325 16.98 -1.55 -15.24
N GLN A 326 16.73 -0.86 -14.13
CA GLN A 326 16.87 -1.43 -12.79
C GLN A 326 15.92 -2.60 -12.55
N TYR A 327 14.71 -2.51 -13.06
CA TYR A 327 13.70 -3.53 -12.85
C TYR A 327 13.67 -4.60 -13.94
N ALA A 328 14.40 -4.45 -15.04
CA ALA A 328 14.53 -5.51 -16.03
C ALA A 328 15.07 -6.80 -15.43
N ALA A 329 16.14 -6.73 -14.64
CA ALA A 329 16.72 -7.88 -13.95
C ALA A 329 15.75 -8.52 -12.92
N TYR A 330 14.91 -7.73 -12.27
CA TYR A 330 13.86 -8.23 -11.40
C TYR A 330 12.81 -9.04 -12.17
N TYR A 331 12.33 -8.51 -13.30
CA TYR A 331 11.38 -9.22 -14.14
C TYR A 331 11.99 -10.48 -14.77
N ASP A 332 13.25 -10.45 -15.19
CA ASP A 332 13.94 -11.63 -15.72
C ASP A 332 14.03 -12.76 -14.70
N ARG A 333 14.28 -12.42 -13.43
CA ARG A 333 14.26 -13.42 -12.35
C ARG A 333 12.86 -13.94 -12.04
N LEU A 334 11.81 -13.12 -12.17
CA LEU A 334 10.43 -13.57 -11.98
C LEU A 334 9.98 -14.50 -13.11
N THR A 335 10.34 -14.19 -14.36
CA THR A 335 10.03 -15.06 -15.52
C THR A 335 10.79 -16.38 -15.50
N ALA A 336 11.89 -16.47 -14.74
CA ALA A 336 12.61 -17.72 -14.49
C ALA A 336 11.93 -18.64 -13.45
N ASP A 337 10.71 -18.32 -13.02
CA ASP A 337 9.87 -19.13 -12.13
C ASP A 337 10.52 -19.51 -10.80
N PRO A 338 10.94 -18.54 -9.98
CA PRO A 338 11.71 -18.81 -8.78
C PRO A 338 10.90 -19.48 -7.67
N VAL A 339 11.58 -20.28 -6.84
CA VAL A 339 11.07 -20.71 -5.53
C VAL A 339 11.52 -19.69 -4.49
N LEU A 340 10.54 -19.06 -3.82
CA LEU A 340 10.81 -18.07 -2.77
C LEU A 340 10.89 -18.69 -1.38
N HIS A 341 10.29 -19.87 -1.21
CA HIS A 341 10.30 -20.59 0.06
C HIS A 341 11.71 -21.06 0.44
N THR A 342 12.03 -20.93 1.73
CA THR A 342 13.29 -21.39 2.34
C THR A 342 13.00 -21.97 3.71
N SER A 343 14.00 -22.57 4.36
CA SER A 343 13.86 -23.04 5.76
C SER A 343 13.59 -21.94 6.78
N ALA A 344 13.82 -20.67 6.43
CA ALA A 344 13.52 -19.49 7.26
C ALA A 344 12.13 -18.89 6.99
N SER A 345 11.39 -19.43 6.00
CA SER A 345 10.05 -18.96 5.69
C SER A 345 9.08 -19.28 6.81
N THR A 346 8.16 -18.36 7.07
CA THR A 346 7.14 -18.51 8.12
C THR A 346 5.78 -18.72 7.48
N ARG A 347 5.05 -19.74 7.93
CA ARG A 347 3.68 -19.99 7.47
C ARG A 347 2.71 -19.04 8.17
N TYR A 348 1.83 -18.39 7.42
CA TYR A 348 0.83 -17.49 7.94
C TYR A 348 -0.30 -18.25 8.66
N THR A 349 -0.61 -17.83 9.87
CA THR A 349 -1.66 -18.44 10.72
C THR A 349 -2.70 -17.41 11.21
N GLY A 350 -2.50 -16.13 10.91
CA GLY A 350 -3.45 -15.08 11.25
C GLY A 350 -2.81 -13.86 11.90
N TRP A 351 -3.62 -12.86 12.21
CA TRP A 351 -3.16 -11.56 12.69
C TRP A 351 -2.42 -11.62 14.05
N ARG A 352 -2.80 -12.55 14.95
CA ARG A 352 -2.11 -12.72 16.23
C ARG A 352 -0.64 -13.10 16.08
N GLN A 353 -0.35 -13.93 15.08
CA GLN A 353 1.03 -14.27 14.73
C GLN A 353 1.81 -13.02 14.26
N LEU A 354 1.20 -12.21 13.40
CA LEU A 354 1.84 -10.98 12.91
C LEU A 354 2.13 -9.99 14.04
N GLU A 355 1.24 -9.90 15.02
CA GLU A 355 1.44 -9.09 16.21
C GLU A 355 2.55 -9.67 17.10
N ALA A 356 2.54 -10.98 17.35
CA ALA A 356 3.59 -11.65 18.15
C ALA A 356 4.99 -11.55 17.50
N LEU A 357 5.04 -11.50 16.17
CA LEU A 357 6.26 -11.24 15.39
C LEU A 357 6.61 -9.75 15.31
N GLY A 358 5.70 -8.88 15.80
CA GLY A 358 5.83 -7.42 15.78
C GLY A 358 5.79 -6.81 14.38
N LEU A 359 5.18 -7.47 13.41
CA LEU A 359 4.94 -6.93 12.06
C LEU A 359 3.75 -5.97 12.02
N MET A 360 2.95 -5.96 13.07
CA MET A 360 1.87 -5.02 13.33
C MET A 360 1.67 -4.83 14.83
N SER A 361 0.92 -3.80 15.23
CA SER A 361 0.58 -3.55 16.62
C SER A 361 -0.88 -3.15 16.79
N ARG A 362 -1.48 -3.58 17.91
CA ARG A 362 -2.78 -3.07 18.33
C ARG A 362 -2.70 -1.67 18.97
N GLY A 363 -1.55 -1.21 19.46
CA GLY A 363 -1.36 0.11 20.05
C GLY A 363 -2.37 0.49 21.12
N GLY A 364 -2.78 -0.47 21.96
CA GLY A 364 -3.81 -0.27 22.97
C GLY A 364 -5.26 -0.42 22.51
N TRP A 365 -5.51 -0.66 21.20
CA TRP A 365 -6.84 -0.98 20.67
C TRP A 365 -7.21 -2.43 20.97
N ILE A 366 -8.34 -2.64 21.67
CA ILE A 366 -8.83 -3.94 22.14
C ILE A 366 -10.30 -4.17 21.80
#